data_a25e61efe5be6c605d0393e3e1634cdf
#
_entry.id   a25e61efe5be6c605d0393e3e1634cdf
#
_cell.length_a   1.000
_cell.length_b   1.000
_cell.length_c   1.000
_cell.angle_alpha   90.00
_cell.angle_beta   90.00
_cell.angle_gamma   90.00
#
_symmetry.space_group_name_H-M   'P 1'
#
loop_
_entity.id
_entity.type
_entity.pdbx_description
1 polymer ?
#
loop_
_entity_poly.entity_id
_entity_poly.type
_entity_poly.pdbx_seq_one_letter_code
_entity_poly.pdbx_strand_id
1 'polypeptide(L)'
;MDDGYSGTNFNRPDFIRLIDDVNAGLISTIIVKDMSRLGRDYLKVGLYTEVTFPEANVRFIAINDGVDSNGNDNDFTPFRNIMNEWYAKDTSKKVRAVFKSKGMSGKHLCTCPPYGYMKDKENKQRWLVDEEAAIVVKEIFNLCVKGFGPTQIARILTERKIDTPTIHNRKKGLPCTTYQSEFPDIWCTETVKRILSNMNYVGHTVNFTTTKKSYKSKKKVFLPRKNWVIFENTHPAIIDQDTYDTVQRLRQTKRRPTDMGEMNIFSGLVYCSDCGQRMYLCRCTTMKQKEYFNCSTYRKKKKKLCTSHQITVEAIEHIVLNDLKRVFECIKTNEQDFLNAIRFNVSKESRKTILLKTQELEEAEKRIKTLDRIIKNLYEDKVNGNLTAERFAKMTQIYEEEQTSLTEKANVLRQELMTIKEESDNVSRFMRTIRKYEDINELTPDIVRNFIEKVVVHQAEKTDGKRKQTVEIFYNGVGAIPQVS
;
A
#
# COMPACT_ATOMS: atom_id res chain seq x y z
N MET A 1 34.99 13.91 14.34
CA MET A 1 34.14 13.53 15.48
C MET A 1 32.85 12.93 14.93
N ASP A 2 32.57 11.64 15.23
CA ASP A 2 31.41 10.92 14.68
C ASP A 2 30.10 11.23 15.43
N ASP A 3 29.75 12.51 15.58
CA ASP A 3 28.52 12.92 16.26
C ASP A 3 27.28 12.46 15.49
N GLY A 4 26.33 11.86 16.21
CA GLY A 4 25.07 11.37 15.64
C GLY A 4 25.11 9.94 15.07
N TYR A 5 26.24 9.27 15.05
CA TYR A 5 26.33 7.88 14.61
C TYR A 5 26.02 6.88 15.72
N SER A 6 25.29 5.80 15.40
CA SER A 6 25.05 4.70 16.33
C SER A 6 26.28 3.84 16.52
N GLY A 7 26.58 3.46 17.75
CA GLY A 7 27.68 2.51 18.07
C GLY A 7 27.55 1.11 17.44
N THR A 8 26.41 0.79 16.82
CA THR A 8 26.24 -0.45 16.02
C THR A 8 26.73 -0.32 14.58
N ASN A 9 27.12 0.90 14.16
CA ASN A 9 27.61 1.17 12.81
C ASN A 9 29.11 1.41 12.82
N PHE A 10 29.87 0.57 12.11
CA PHE A 10 31.32 0.70 11.94
C PHE A 10 31.72 1.45 10.66
N ASN A 11 30.76 1.80 9.78
CA ASN A 11 31.00 2.66 8.62
C ASN A 11 30.86 4.14 9.00
N ARG A 12 31.56 4.55 10.06
CA ARG A 12 31.66 5.94 10.49
C ARG A 12 32.93 6.54 9.87
N PRO A 13 32.88 7.77 9.35
CA PRO A 13 34.03 8.35 8.64
C PRO A 13 35.30 8.39 9.46
N ASP A 14 35.19 8.88 10.72
CA ASP A 14 36.39 8.96 11.59
C ASP A 14 36.85 7.59 12.10
N PHE A 15 35.91 6.61 12.22
CA PHE A 15 36.31 5.25 12.57
C PHE A 15 37.06 4.57 11.40
N ILE A 16 36.62 4.77 10.14
CA ILE A 16 37.32 4.24 8.98
C ILE A 16 38.71 4.83 8.90
N ARG A 17 38.83 6.16 9.06
CA ARG A 17 40.13 6.83 9.09
C ARG A 17 41.05 6.28 10.22
N LEU A 18 40.49 6.04 11.40
CA LEU A 18 41.24 5.43 12.53
C LEU A 18 41.79 4.06 12.11
N ILE A 19 41.01 3.21 11.43
CA ILE A 19 41.45 1.89 10.99
C ILE A 19 42.50 2.00 9.88
N ASP A 20 42.34 2.95 8.95
CA ASP A 20 43.35 3.21 7.92
C ASP A 20 44.67 3.67 8.53
N ASP A 21 44.64 4.56 9.56
CA ASP A 21 45.82 5.02 10.28
C ASP A 21 46.48 3.89 11.12
N VAL A 22 45.67 2.96 11.66
CA VAL A 22 46.18 1.75 12.35
C VAL A 22 46.90 0.85 11.35
N ASN A 23 46.28 0.58 10.18
CA ASN A 23 46.87 -0.26 9.14
C ASN A 23 48.16 0.36 8.54
N ALA A 24 48.25 1.69 8.53
CA ALA A 24 49.42 2.43 8.11
C ALA A 24 50.53 2.48 9.17
N GLY A 25 50.29 1.93 10.38
CA GLY A 25 51.27 1.95 11.49
C GLY A 25 51.48 3.32 12.14
N LEU A 26 50.56 4.25 11.92
CA LEU A 26 50.65 5.63 12.44
C LEU A 26 50.16 5.78 13.87
N ILE A 27 49.49 4.75 14.41
CA ILE A 27 48.90 4.75 15.77
C ILE A 27 49.50 3.63 16.59
N SER A 28 50.01 3.96 17.78
CA SER A 28 50.51 3.01 18.75
C SER A 28 49.55 2.72 19.91
N THR A 29 48.62 3.65 20.18
CA THR A 29 47.69 3.50 21.32
C THR A 29 46.34 4.12 20.98
N ILE A 30 45.26 3.39 21.25
CA ILE A 30 43.87 3.86 21.13
C ILE A 30 43.27 3.94 22.52
N ILE A 31 42.75 5.11 22.89
CA ILE A 31 42.13 5.34 24.19
C ILE A 31 40.65 5.72 23.95
N VAL A 32 39.75 4.99 24.58
CA VAL A 32 38.32 5.27 24.56
C VAL A 32 37.76 5.41 25.97
N LYS A 33 36.68 6.15 26.12
CA LYS A 33 36.02 6.31 27.43
C LYS A 33 35.51 4.97 27.97
N ASP A 34 34.82 4.21 27.11
CA ASP A 34 34.24 2.90 27.36
C ASP A 34 34.15 2.08 26.07
N MET A 35 34.01 0.74 26.18
CA MET A 35 33.94 -0.18 25.06
C MET A 35 32.80 0.16 24.09
N SER A 36 31.70 0.76 24.58
CA SER A 36 30.55 1.13 23.74
C SER A 36 30.88 2.27 22.76
N ARG A 37 31.97 3.03 23.00
CA ARG A 37 32.49 4.08 22.10
C ARG A 37 33.19 3.47 20.89
N LEU A 38 33.90 2.37 21.08
CA LEU A 38 34.44 1.61 19.95
C LEU A 38 33.30 1.03 19.12
N GLY A 39 32.39 0.29 19.77
CA GLY A 39 31.21 -0.30 19.09
C GLY A 39 30.30 -1.08 20.02
N ARG A 40 29.11 -1.46 19.50
CA ARG A 40 28.11 -2.28 20.20
C ARG A 40 27.84 -3.61 19.54
N ASP A 41 28.60 -3.99 18.53
CA ASP A 41 28.54 -5.30 17.86
C ASP A 41 29.73 -6.13 18.37
N TYR A 42 29.47 -7.12 19.24
CA TYR A 42 30.50 -7.86 19.92
C TYR A 42 31.47 -8.58 18.97
N LEU A 43 30.94 -9.10 17.80
CA LEU A 43 31.81 -9.77 16.83
C LEU A 43 32.80 -8.80 16.18
N LYS A 44 32.38 -7.60 15.85
CA LYS A 44 33.25 -6.60 15.25
C LYS A 44 34.18 -5.97 16.26
N VAL A 45 33.69 -5.68 17.47
CA VAL A 45 34.54 -5.17 18.55
C VAL A 45 35.59 -6.20 18.88
N GLY A 46 35.22 -7.48 19.04
CA GLY A 46 36.15 -8.58 19.27
C GLY A 46 37.20 -8.70 18.15
N LEU A 47 36.77 -8.63 16.88
CA LEU A 47 37.70 -8.66 15.74
C LEU A 47 38.77 -7.55 15.84
N TYR A 48 38.37 -6.33 16.18
CA TYR A 48 39.33 -5.23 16.31
C TYR A 48 40.22 -5.35 17.56
N THR A 49 39.64 -5.68 18.72
CA THR A 49 40.38 -5.69 19.99
C THR A 49 41.22 -6.94 20.18
N GLU A 50 40.82 -8.09 19.60
CA GLU A 50 41.47 -9.39 19.81
C GLU A 50 42.34 -9.80 18.60
N VAL A 51 42.12 -9.23 17.43
CA VAL A 51 42.87 -9.58 16.21
C VAL A 51 43.56 -8.35 15.61
N THR A 52 42.78 -7.35 15.11
CA THR A 52 43.34 -6.27 14.31
C THR A 52 44.32 -5.38 15.09
N PHE A 53 43.99 -4.96 16.31
CA PHE A 53 44.88 -4.08 17.10
C PHE A 53 46.12 -4.82 17.60
N PRO A 54 46.03 -6.07 18.10
CA PRO A 54 47.21 -6.85 18.44
C PRO A 54 48.15 -7.13 17.26
N GLU A 55 47.61 -7.50 16.09
CA GLU A 55 48.39 -7.71 14.85
C GLU A 55 49.13 -6.44 14.42
N ALA A 56 48.51 -5.26 14.60
CA ALA A 56 49.12 -3.97 14.32
C ALA A 56 50.00 -3.43 15.46
N ASN A 57 50.22 -4.18 16.56
CA ASN A 57 50.92 -3.75 17.78
C ASN A 57 50.34 -2.46 18.40
N VAL A 58 49.01 -2.29 18.31
CA VAL A 58 48.31 -1.12 18.89
C VAL A 58 47.76 -1.47 20.26
N ARG A 59 48.16 -0.70 21.30
CA ARG A 59 47.58 -0.81 22.64
C ARG A 59 46.17 -0.22 22.65
N PHE A 60 45.21 -0.94 23.21
CA PHE A 60 43.83 -0.48 23.36
C PHE A 60 43.47 -0.31 24.84
N ILE A 61 42.94 0.87 25.18
CA ILE A 61 42.55 1.22 26.56
C ILE A 61 41.09 1.71 26.57
N ALA A 62 40.22 1.10 27.40
CA ALA A 62 38.90 1.60 27.72
C ALA A 62 38.81 1.99 29.19
N ILE A 63 38.86 3.31 29.47
CA ILE A 63 39.08 3.86 30.82
C ILE A 63 38.00 3.40 31.80
N ASN A 64 36.73 3.65 31.51
CA ASN A 64 35.62 3.33 32.42
C ASN A 64 35.40 1.83 32.60
N ASP A 65 35.84 1.04 31.63
CA ASP A 65 35.70 -0.41 31.64
C ASP A 65 36.91 -1.11 32.26
N GLY A 66 38.00 -0.36 32.57
CA GLY A 66 39.23 -0.90 33.12
C GLY A 66 39.93 -1.88 32.19
N VAL A 67 39.72 -1.73 30.85
CA VAL A 67 40.33 -2.61 29.83
C VAL A 67 41.63 -1.97 29.36
N ASP A 68 42.70 -2.73 29.40
CA ASP A 68 44.03 -2.37 28.86
C ASP A 68 44.62 -3.61 28.16
N SER A 69 44.90 -3.54 26.87
CA SER A 69 45.40 -4.69 26.10
C SER A 69 46.82 -5.16 26.55
N ASN A 70 47.57 -4.30 27.27
CA ASN A 70 48.85 -4.68 27.86
C ASN A 70 48.74 -5.21 29.29
N GLY A 71 47.55 -5.23 29.89
CA GLY A 71 47.28 -5.73 31.23
C GLY A 71 46.88 -7.22 31.23
N ASN A 72 47.20 -7.93 32.30
CA ASN A 72 46.90 -9.37 32.44
C ASN A 72 45.43 -9.73 32.73
N ASP A 73 44.50 -8.74 32.77
CA ASP A 73 43.12 -8.93 33.24
C ASP A 73 42.06 -8.82 32.08
N ASN A 74 42.38 -9.33 30.90
CA ASN A 74 41.47 -9.21 29.73
C ASN A 74 40.39 -10.31 29.60
N ASP A 75 40.31 -11.24 30.55
CA ASP A 75 39.36 -12.40 30.47
C ASP A 75 37.87 -12.00 30.46
N PHE A 76 37.51 -10.81 30.94
CA PHE A 76 36.14 -10.31 30.99
C PHE A 76 35.70 -9.47 29.78
N THR A 77 36.60 -9.16 28.86
CA THR A 77 36.29 -8.30 27.69
C THR A 77 35.23 -8.94 26.76
N PRO A 78 35.29 -10.24 26.41
CA PRO A 78 34.27 -10.90 25.62
C PRO A 78 32.88 -10.85 26.28
N PHE A 79 32.84 -11.02 27.62
CA PHE A 79 31.60 -10.96 28.39
C PHE A 79 30.95 -9.57 28.35
N ARG A 80 31.74 -8.50 28.52
CA ARG A 80 31.26 -7.11 28.40
C ARG A 80 30.72 -6.81 27.02
N ASN A 81 31.36 -7.30 25.96
CA ASN A 81 30.89 -7.16 24.60
C ASN A 81 29.52 -7.86 24.36
N ILE A 82 29.37 -9.08 24.92
CA ILE A 82 28.11 -9.84 24.89
C ILE A 82 27.01 -9.08 25.65
N MET A 83 27.30 -8.54 26.81
CA MET A 83 26.38 -7.76 27.63
C MET A 83 25.90 -6.48 26.90
N ASN A 84 26.81 -5.76 26.25
CA ASN A 84 26.48 -4.58 25.47
C ASN A 84 25.57 -4.90 24.29
N GLU A 85 25.79 -6.01 23.59
CA GLU A 85 24.90 -6.47 22.52
C GLU A 85 23.54 -6.91 23.06
N TRP A 86 23.53 -7.65 24.17
CA TRP A 86 22.29 -8.07 24.81
C TRP A 86 21.46 -6.87 25.25
N TYR A 87 22.08 -5.85 25.86
CA TYR A 87 21.40 -4.61 26.23
C TYR A 87 20.81 -3.88 25.03
N ALA A 88 21.55 -3.77 23.92
CA ALA A 88 21.02 -3.17 22.68
C ALA A 88 19.85 -3.96 22.11
N LYS A 89 19.88 -5.29 22.15
CA LYS A 89 18.82 -6.21 21.73
C LYS A 89 17.59 -6.09 22.63
N ASP A 90 17.79 -6.04 23.96
CA ASP A 90 16.70 -5.90 24.94
C ASP A 90 16.00 -4.53 24.79
N THR A 91 16.78 -3.45 24.73
CA THR A 91 16.25 -2.10 24.47
C THR A 91 15.44 -2.06 23.18
N SER A 92 15.94 -2.68 22.10
CA SER A 92 15.19 -2.78 20.84
C SER A 92 13.87 -3.55 20.99
N LYS A 93 13.85 -4.65 21.79
CA LYS A 93 12.60 -5.37 22.09
C LYS A 93 11.61 -4.50 22.86
N LYS A 94 12.07 -3.81 23.91
CA LYS A 94 11.22 -2.91 24.71
C LYS A 94 10.64 -1.78 23.86
N VAL A 95 11.45 -1.11 23.06
CA VAL A 95 11.00 -0.06 22.14
C VAL A 95 9.95 -0.61 21.15
N ARG A 96 10.17 -1.79 20.56
CA ARG A 96 9.20 -2.42 19.66
C ARG A 96 7.89 -2.77 20.37
N ALA A 97 7.94 -3.24 21.61
CA ALA A 97 6.73 -3.54 22.39
C ALA A 97 5.92 -2.26 22.64
N VAL A 98 6.56 -1.16 23.03
CA VAL A 98 5.90 0.15 23.20
C VAL A 98 5.29 0.65 21.88
N PHE A 99 6.03 0.56 20.76
CA PHE A 99 5.51 0.92 19.45
C PHE A 99 4.31 0.05 19.04
N LYS A 100 4.38 -1.26 19.33
CA LYS A 100 3.27 -2.19 19.05
C LYS A 100 2.04 -1.83 19.88
N SER A 101 2.18 -1.64 21.19
CA SER A 101 1.09 -1.22 22.08
C SER A 101 0.48 0.11 21.63
N LYS A 102 1.31 1.12 21.37
CA LYS A 102 0.88 2.42 20.89
C LYS A 102 0.15 2.33 19.54
N GLY A 103 0.67 1.53 18.60
CA GLY A 103 0.08 1.37 17.28
C GLY A 103 -1.23 0.59 17.31
N MET A 104 -1.36 -0.39 18.20
CA MET A 104 -2.58 -1.18 18.39
C MET A 104 -3.68 -0.39 19.12
N SER A 105 -3.34 0.69 19.86
CA SER A 105 -4.31 1.59 20.49
C SER A 105 -4.81 2.73 19.57
N GLY A 106 -4.54 2.66 18.27
CA GLY A 106 -5.00 3.66 17.28
C GLY A 106 -4.19 4.95 17.24
N LYS A 107 -3.12 5.07 18.03
CA LYS A 107 -2.27 6.26 18.05
C LYS A 107 -1.36 6.29 16.81
N HIS A 108 -1.10 7.51 16.33
CA HIS A 108 -0.15 7.70 15.21
C HIS A 108 1.28 7.33 15.63
N LEU A 109 1.94 6.51 14.81
CA LEU A 109 3.33 6.09 15.04
C LEU A 109 4.36 7.01 14.39
N CYS A 110 3.93 7.89 13.49
CA CYS A 110 4.84 8.80 12.79
C CYS A 110 5.21 10.02 13.63
N THR A 111 6.47 10.43 13.51
CA THR A 111 6.98 11.64 14.17
C THR A 111 6.40 12.90 13.53
N CYS A 112 6.30 12.93 12.20
CA CYS A 112 5.73 14.03 11.43
C CYS A 112 4.46 13.55 10.72
N PRO A 113 3.36 14.33 10.74
CA PRO A 113 2.19 14.02 9.96
C PRO A 113 2.50 14.10 8.44
N PRO A 114 1.69 13.46 7.59
CA PRO A 114 1.79 13.62 6.15
C PRO A 114 1.56 15.08 5.73
N TYR A 115 2.15 15.48 4.60
CA TYR A 115 1.89 16.77 3.98
C TYR A 115 0.39 17.02 3.82
N GLY A 116 -0.11 18.17 4.19
CA GLY A 116 -1.55 18.47 4.30
C GLY A 116 -2.11 18.39 5.72
N TYR A 117 -1.32 17.85 6.66
CA TYR A 117 -1.69 17.81 8.07
C TYR A 117 -0.61 18.42 8.95
N MET A 118 -1.02 18.99 10.07
CA MET A 118 -0.17 19.46 11.15
C MET A 118 -0.61 18.83 12.48
N LYS A 119 0.31 18.77 13.45
CA LYS A 119 -0.03 18.36 14.81
C LYS A 119 -0.68 19.50 15.56
N ASP A 120 -1.69 19.18 16.35
CA ASP A 120 -2.23 20.11 17.33
C ASP A 120 -1.16 20.47 18.37
N LYS A 121 -1.11 21.74 18.79
CA LYS A 121 -0.16 22.24 19.77
C LYS A 121 -0.40 21.66 21.16
N GLU A 122 -1.67 21.50 21.53
CA GLU A 122 -2.08 20.96 22.83
C GLU A 122 -2.03 19.42 22.86
N ASN A 123 -2.51 18.78 21.81
CA ASN A 123 -2.52 17.33 21.71
C ASN A 123 -1.77 16.81 20.47
N LYS A 124 -0.49 16.48 20.65
CA LYS A 124 0.39 15.98 19.57
C LYS A 124 -0.09 14.68 18.89
N GLN A 125 -1.11 14.00 19.43
CA GLN A 125 -1.74 12.85 18.81
C GLN A 125 -2.88 13.24 17.87
N ARG A 126 -3.41 14.44 17.98
CA ARG A 126 -4.46 14.97 17.10
C ARG A 126 -3.83 15.64 15.89
N TRP A 127 -4.35 15.31 14.71
CA TRP A 127 -3.96 15.95 13.46
C TRP A 127 -5.02 16.97 13.05
N LEU A 128 -4.56 18.12 12.66
CA LEU A 128 -5.35 19.22 12.10
C LEU A 128 -5.02 19.33 10.61
N VAL A 129 -5.99 19.77 9.81
CA VAL A 129 -5.77 20.03 8.39
C VAL A 129 -4.96 21.32 8.23
N ASP A 130 -3.92 21.26 7.43
CA ASP A 130 -3.20 22.44 6.93
C ASP A 130 -3.85 22.84 5.60
N GLU A 131 -4.72 23.86 5.64
CA GLU A 131 -5.57 24.26 4.52
C GLU A 131 -4.77 24.54 3.23
N GLU A 132 -3.63 25.23 3.33
CA GLU A 132 -2.80 25.55 2.16
C GLU A 132 -2.24 24.27 1.52
N ALA A 133 -1.69 23.38 2.32
CA ALA A 133 -1.14 22.12 1.84
C ALA A 133 -2.25 21.15 1.40
N ALA A 134 -3.43 21.18 2.04
CA ALA A 134 -4.58 20.37 1.69
C ALA A 134 -5.13 20.69 0.30
N ILE A 135 -5.11 21.97 -0.11
CA ILE A 135 -5.48 22.39 -1.48
C ILE A 135 -4.57 21.69 -2.50
N VAL A 136 -3.27 21.67 -2.25
CA VAL A 136 -2.30 21.01 -3.14
C VAL A 136 -2.51 19.48 -3.18
N VAL A 137 -2.80 18.87 -2.03
CA VAL A 137 -3.13 17.42 -1.98
C VAL A 137 -4.39 17.13 -2.81
N LYS A 138 -5.46 17.91 -2.65
CA LYS A 138 -6.69 17.78 -3.46
C LYS A 138 -6.40 17.93 -4.95
N GLU A 139 -5.57 18.90 -5.33
CA GLU A 139 -5.18 19.09 -6.72
C GLU A 139 -4.40 17.89 -7.29
N ILE A 140 -3.47 17.32 -6.53
CA ILE A 140 -2.73 16.12 -6.95
C ILE A 140 -3.69 14.95 -7.23
N PHE A 141 -4.68 14.73 -6.38
CA PHE A 141 -5.70 13.70 -6.59
C PHE A 141 -6.57 14.01 -7.80
N ASN A 142 -7.04 15.24 -7.97
CA ASN A 142 -7.83 15.68 -9.12
C ASN A 142 -7.07 15.53 -10.45
N LEU A 143 -5.81 15.92 -10.50
CA LEU A 143 -4.96 15.71 -11.68
C LEU A 143 -4.81 14.21 -12.00
N CYS A 144 -4.69 13.35 -10.99
CA CYS A 144 -4.65 11.91 -11.18
C CYS A 144 -5.97 11.37 -11.74
N VAL A 145 -7.12 11.84 -11.23
CA VAL A 145 -8.46 11.50 -11.75
C VAL A 145 -8.61 12.00 -13.19
N LYS A 146 -8.13 13.20 -13.53
CA LYS A 146 -8.06 13.69 -14.93
C LYS A 146 -7.15 12.86 -15.83
N GLY A 147 -6.36 11.93 -15.28
CA GLY A 147 -5.57 10.96 -16.03
C GLY A 147 -4.08 11.25 -16.09
N PHE A 148 -3.60 12.32 -15.48
CA PHE A 148 -2.16 12.61 -15.44
C PHE A 148 -1.41 11.58 -14.60
N GLY A 149 -0.28 11.12 -15.11
CA GLY A 149 0.62 10.23 -14.38
C GLY A 149 1.44 10.99 -13.31
N PRO A 150 1.99 10.29 -12.30
CA PRO A 150 2.74 10.96 -11.22
C PRO A 150 3.89 11.84 -11.69
N THR A 151 4.56 11.48 -12.79
CA THR A 151 5.64 12.28 -13.39
C THR A 151 5.11 13.57 -14.03
N GLN A 152 3.96 13.48 -14.72
CA GLN A 152 3.31 14.65 -15.31
C GLN A 152 2.79 15.59 -14.24
N ILE A 153 2.17 15.04 -13.17
CA ILE A 153 1.70 15.82 -12.02
C ILE A 153 2.88 16.57 -11.37
N ALA A 154 3.99 15.87 -11.12
CA ALA A 154 5.19 16.49 -10.55
C ALA A 154 5.69 17.65 -11.42
N ARG A 155 5.71 17.48 -12.76
CA ARG A 155 6.09 18.53 -13.70
C ARG A 155 5.14 19.72 -13.64
N ILE A 156 3.82 19.48 -13.69
CA ILE A 156 2.80 20.53 -13.60
C ILE A 156 2.93 21.37 -12.32
N LEU A 157 3.13 20.69 -11.17
CA LEU A 157 3.31 21.37 -9.89
C LEU A 157 4.59 22.23 -9.86
N THR A 158 5.67 21.73 -10.46
CA THR A 158 6.94 22.45 -10.58
C THR A 158 6.80 23.66 -11.50
N GLU A 159 6.19 23.51 -12.67
CA GLU A 159 5.93 24.59 -13.64
C GLU A 159 5.06 25.70 -13.03
N ARG A 160 4.09 25.35 -12.19
CA ARG A 160 3.25 26.29 -11.44
C ARG A 160 3.92 26.85 -10.19
N LYS A 161 5.17 26.52 -9.92
CA LYS A 161 5.95 26.98 -8.77
C LYS A 161 5.27 26.73 -7.43
N ILE A 162 4.55 25.63 -7.30
CA ILE A 162 3.91 25.22 -6.06
C ILE A 162 4.98 24.67 -5.11
N ASP A 163 4.98 25.17 -3.88
CA ASP A 163 5.95 24.77 -2.85
C ASP A 163 5.94 23.24 -2.64
N THR A 164 7.12 22.64 -2.64
CA THR A 164 7.25 21.22 -2.26
C THR A 164 6.96 21.03 -0.78
N PRO A 165 6.60 19.83 -0.31
CA PRO A 165 6.38 19.54 1.10
C PRO A 165 7.53 20.00 2.01
N THR A 166 8.76 19.91 1.52
CA THR A 166 9.96 20.33 2.28
C THR A 166 10.02 21.84 2.46
N ILE A 167 9.75 22.61 1.39
CA ILE A 167 9.76 24.08 1.44
C ILE A 167 8.61 24.58 2.29
N HIS A 168 7.40 24.06 2.07
CA HIS A 168 6.22 24.41 2.83
C HIS A 168 6.45 24.21 4.35
N ASN A 169 6.96 23.04 4.74
CA ASN A 169 7.25 22.74 6.14
C ASN A 169 8.32 23.68 6.72
N ARG A 170 9.37 24.05 5.94
CA ARG A 170 10.38 25.02 6.38
C ARG A 170 9.78 26.40 6.61
N LYS A 171 8.97 26.89 5.69
CA LYS A 171 8.28 28.19 5.82
C LYS A 171 7.41 28.27 7.08
N LYS A 172 6.78 27.15 7.46
CA LYS A 172 5.93 27.04 8.66
C LYS A 172 6.68 26.65 9.94
N GLY A 173 8.00 26.46 9.88
CA GLY A 173 8.78 26.00 11.04
C GLY A 173 8.41 24.59 11.52
N LEU A 174 7.79 23.77 10.65
CA LEU A 174 7.40 22.40 10.96
C LEU A 174 8.61 21.46 10.81
N PRO A 175 8.64 20.34 11.56
CA PRO A 175 9.68 19.33 11.41
C PRO A 175 9.74 18.81 9.98
N CYS A 176 10.88 18.95 9.33
CA CYS A 176 11.13 18.39 8.00
C CYS A 176 12.24 17.34 8.07
N THR A 177 12.30 16.48 7.05
CA THR A 177 13.35 15.48 6.95
C THR A 177 14.71 16.17 6.78
N THR A 178 15.75 15.62 7.42
CA THR A 178 17.13 16.12 7.34
C THR A 178 17.75 16.01 5.94
N TYR A 179 17.13 15.24 5.03
CA TYR A 179 17.62 15.12 3.66
C TYR A 179 17.38 16.42 2.89
N GLN A 180 18.48 17.08 2.53
CA GLN A 180 18.48 18.25 1.66
C GLN A 180 18.64 17.77 0.21
N SER A 181 17.60 17.97 -0.60
CA SER A 181 17.72 17.80 -2.05
C SER A 181 18.55 18.95 -2.62
N GLU A 182 19.36 18.68 -3.65
CA GLU A 182 20.03 19.73 -4.43
C GLU A 182 19.03 20.69 -5.07
N PHE A 183 17.83 20.19 -5.39
CA PHE A 183 16.75 20.96 -6.02
C PHE A 183 15.48 20.87 -5.17
N PRO A 184 15.38 21.64 -4.07
CA PRO A 184 14.25 21.56 -3.15
C PRO A 184 12.93 22.04 -3.77
N ASP A 185 12.98 22.89 -4.80
CA ASP A 185 11.82 23.48 -5.48
C ASP A 185 11.18 22.54 -6.51
N ILE A 186 11.86 21.46 -6.87
CA ILE A 186 11.39 20.53 -7.90
C ILE A 186 10.59 19.39 -7.25
N TRP A 187 9.35 19.24 -7.68
CA TRP A 187 8.52 18.11 -7.27
C TRP A 187 9.07 16.79 -7.80
N CYS A 188 9.32 15.86 -6.89
CA CYS A 188 9.77 14.52 -7.25
C CYS A 188 8.56 13.59 -7.51
N THR A 189 8.65 12.80 -8.59
CA THR A 189 7.66 11.76 -8.94
C THR A 189 7.34 10.84 -7.76
N GLU A 190 8.35 10.48 -6.95
CA GLU A 190 8.16 9.58 -5.81
C GLU A 190 7.37 10.24 -4.68
N THR A 191 7.52 11.54 -4.48
CA THR A 191 6.70 12.31 -3.53
C THR A 191 5.23 12.29 -3.93
N VAL A 192 4.93 12.53 -5.22
CA VAL A 192 3.56 12.45 -5.75
C VAL A 192 3.00 11.03 -5.61
N LYS A 193 3.76 9.99 -5.96
CA LYS A 193 3.34 8.59 -5.78
C LYS A 193 3.00 8.29 -4.32
N ARG A 194 3.82 8.76 -3.38
CA ARG A 194 3.62 8.56 -1.95
C ARG A 194 2.36 9.28 -1.45
N ILE A 195 2.10 10.50 -1.92
CA ILE A 195 0.86 11.23 -1.61
C ILE A 195 -0.35 10.44 -2.13
N LEU A 196 -0.38 10.07 -3.39
CA LEU A 196 -1.48 9.34 -4.02
C LEU A 196 -1.75 7.95 -3.39
N SER A 197 -0.76 7.32 -2.75
CA SER A 197 -0.92 5.99 -2.11
C SER A 197 -1.24 6.06 -0.62
N ASN A 198 -1.20 7.23 -0.03
CA ASN A 198 -1.32 7.37 1.42
C ASN A 198 -2.79 7.43 1.86
N MET A 199 -3.25 6.36 2.51
CA MET A 199 -4.62 6.21 3.00
C MET A 199 -4.97 7.16 4.18
N ASN A 200 -3.97 7.78 4.81
CA ASN A 200 -4.24 8.76 5.87
C ASN A 200 -5.04 9.98 5.34
N TYR A 201 -4.98 10.29 4.04
CA TYR A 201 -5.75 11.41 3.48
C TYR A 201 -7.27 11.20 3.51
N VAL A 202 -7.72 9.98 3.70
CA VAL A 202 -9.14 9.63 3.87
C VAL A 202 -9.60 9.70 5.33
N GLY A 203 -8.72 10.13 6.23
CA GLY A 203 -9.02 10.24 7.65
C GLY A 203 -8.72 8.99 8.47
N HIS A 204 -8.04 7.99 7.88
CA HIS A 204 -7.70 6.74 8.56
C HIS A 204 -6.27 6.75 9.08
N THR A 205 -6.07 6.22 10.29
CA THR A 205 -4.71 5.95 10.80
C THR A 205 -4.26 4.57 10.35
N VAL A 206 -3.16 4.51 9.58
CA VAL A 206 -2.60 3.26 9.07
C VAL A 206 -1.26 2.99 9.75
N ASN A 207 -1.20 1.96 10.57
CA ASN A 207 -0.02 1.54 11.30
C ASN A 207 0.57 0.23 10.75
N PHE A 208 1.83 -0.04 11.08
CA PHE A 208 2.56 -1.27 10.73
C PHE A 208 2.68 -1.56 9.23
N THR A 209 2.83 -0.52 8.41
CA THR A 209 3.05 -0.66 6.97
C THR A 209 4.43 -1.23 6.61
N THR A 210 5.40 -1.09 7.53
CA THR A 210 6.78 -1.56 7.35
C THR A 210 7.31 -2.23 8.61
N THR A 211 8.26 -3.16 8.43
CA THR A 211 9.00 -3.80 9.52
C THR A 211 10.48 -3.86 9.21
N LYS A 212 11.31 -4.17 10.22
CA LYS A 212 12.73 -4.50 10.07
C LYS A 212 12.97 -5.91 10.58
N LYS A 213 13.71 -6.74 9.83
CA LYS A 213 14.00 -8.13 10.22
C LYS A 213 14.82 -8.23 11.50
N SER A 214 15.75 -7.29 11.71
CA SER A 214 16.64 -7.26 12.88
C SER A 214 16.87 -5.83 13.32
N TYR A 215 17.26 -5.64 14.58
CA TYR A 215 17.71 -4.33 15.11
C TYR A 215 19.01 -3.85 14.46
N LYS A 216 19.86 -4.76 14.00
CA LYS A 216 21.08 -4.46 13.24
C LYS A 216 20.78 -4.06 11.77
N SER A 217 19.64 -4.43 11.22
CA SER A 217 19.30 -4.17 9.81
C SER A 217 18.70 -2.77 9.61
N LYS A 218 19.31 -1.99 8.71
CA LYS A 218 18.75 -0.70 8.26
C LYS A 218 17.63 -0.87 7.24
N LYS A 219 17.54 -2.03 6.57
CA LYS A 219 16.60 -2.30 5.49
C LYS A 219 15.17 -2.44 6.02
N LYS A 220 14.28 -1.56 5.54
CA LYS A 220 12.83 -1.65 5.77
C LYS A 220 12.22 -2.67 4.82
N VAL A 221 11.31 -3.49 5.32
CA VAL A 221 10.50 -4.44 4.55
C VAL A 221 9.06 -3.95 4.59
N PHE A 222 8.45 -3.75 3.42
CA PHE A 222 7.03 -3.39 3.33
C PHE A 222 6.18 -4.63 3.59
N LEU A 223 5.17 -4.45 4.43
CA LEU A 223 4.21 -5.50 4.75
C LEU A 223 3.04 -5.47 3.77
N PRO A 224 2.49 -6.63 3.40
CA PRO A 224 1.28 -6.69 2.59
C PRO A 224 0.11 -6.03 3.34
N ARG A 225 -0.84 -5.46 2.59
CA ARG A 225 -1.99 -4.70 3.14
C ARG A 225 -2.78 -5.46 4.20
N LYS A 226 -2.88 -6.79 4.08
CA LYS A 226 -3.54 -7.66 5.07
C LYS A 226 -2.94 -7.62 6.47
N ASN A 227 -1.68 -7.18 6.59
CA ASN A 227 -0.96 -7.08 7.87
C ASN A 227 -0.95 -5.65 8.43
N TRP A 228 -1.58 -4.71 7.74
CA TRP A 228 -1.71 -3.34 8.22
C TRP A 228 -2.81 -3.28 9.28
N VAL A 229 -2.64 -2.41 10.25
CA VAL A 229 -3.67 -2.10 11.24
C VAL A 229 -4.24 -0.73 10.90
N ILE A 230 -5.51 -0.70 10.55
CA ILE A 230 -6.21 0.49 10.07
C ILE A 230 -7.28 0.85 11.10
N PHE A 231 -7.27 2.11 11.52
CA PHE A 231 -8.30 2.72 12.35
C PHE A 231 -9.01 3.78 11.53
N GLU A 232 -10.31 3.60 11.36
CA GLU A 232 -11.10 4.47 10.50
C GLU A 232 -11.51 5.76 11.23
N ASN A 233 -11.61 6.86 10.46
CA ASN A 233 -12.12 8.16 10.90
C ASN A 233 -11.46 8.73 12.17
N THR A 234 -10.15 8.63 12.26
CA THR A 234 -9.37 9.11 13.42
C THR A 234 -9.00 10.59 13.34
N HIS A 235 -9.09 11.19 12.16
CA HIS A 235 -8.79 12.60 11.91
C HIS A 235 -9.58 13.12 10.69
N PRO A 236 -9.70 14.43 10.49
CA PRO A 236 -10.43 15.00 9.36
C PRO A 236 -9.87 14.53 8.02
N ALA A 237 -10.73 14.06 7.13
CA ALA A 237 -10.34 13.65 5.79
C ALA A 237 -10.07 14.86 4.88
N ILE A 238 -9.00 14.81 4.07
CA ILE A 238 -8.72 15.80 3.01
C ILE A 238 -9.35 15.33 1.69
N ILE A 239 -9.36 14.02 1.46
CA ILE A 239 -9.89 13.37 0.26
C ILE A 239 -11.00 12.41 0.67
N ASP A 240 -12.09 12.37 -0.06
CA ASP A 240 -13.14 11.37 0.14
C ASP A 240 -12.70 9.97 -0.30
N GLN A 241 -13.33 8.94 0.30
CA GLN A 241 -13.00 7.54 0.04
C GLN A 241 -13.17 7.16 -1.43
N ASP A 242 -14.22 7.67 -2.09
CA ASP A 242 -14.55 7.33 -3.48
C ASP A 242 -13.47 7.84 -4.43
N THR A 243 -12.99 9.08 -4.23
CA THR A 243 -11.88 9.65 -5.00
C THR A 243 -10.58 8.88 -4.78
N TYR A 244 -10.28 8.53 -3.52
CA TYR A 244 -9.10 7.72 -3.20
C TYR A 244 -9.14 6.36 -3.92
N ASP A 245 -10.24 5.63 -3.82
CA ASP A 245 -10.39 4.31 -4.44
C ASP A 245 -10.32 4.38 -5.97
N THR A 246 -10.91 5.43 -6.57
CA THR A 246 -10.81 5.69 -8.02
C THR A 246 -9.35 5.89 -8.42
N VAL A 247 -8.58 6.69 -7.67
CA VAL A 247 -7.16 6.90 -7.91
C VAL A 247 -6.37 5.59 -7.77
N GLN A 248 -6.65 4.75 -6.75
CA GLN A 248 -5.96 3.46 -6.61
C GLN A 248 -6.24 2.55 -7.82
N ARG A 249 -7.49 2.43 -8.31
CA ARG A 249 -7.83 1.67 -9.53
C ARG A 249 -7.08 2.19 -10.74
N LEU A 250 -7.07 3.50 -10.95
CA LEU A 250 -6.38 4.12 -12.07
C LEU A 250 -4.87 3.85 -12.06
N ARG A 251 -4.26 3.75 -10.88
CA ARG A 251 -2.82 3.48 -10.71
C ARG A 251 -2.42 2.02 -10.87
N GLN A 252 -3.34 1.08 -10.72
CA GLN A 252 -3.08 -0.34 -10.99
C GLN A 252 -2.85 -0.61 -12.49
N THR A 253 -3.39 0.26 -13.35
CA THR A 253 -3.24 0.10 -14.78
C THR A 253 -1.91 0.72 -15.26
N LYS A 254 -1.01 -0.09 -15.83
CA LYS A 254 0.22 0.40 -16.47
C LYS A 254 -0.17 1.28 -17.66
N ARG A 255 0.17 2.57 -17.61
CA ARG A 255 -0.02 3.51 -18.70
C ARG A 255 1.33 3.82 -19.33
N ARG A 256 1.37 3.89 -20.66
CA ARG A 256 2.54 4.41 -21.36
C ARG A 256 2.41 5.94 -21.43
N PRO A 257 3.46 6.70 -21.17
CA PRO A 257 3.46 8.12 -21.44
C PRO A 257 3.19 8.34 -22.93
N THR A 258 2.36 9.33 -23.25
CA THR A 258 2.14 9.80 -24.61
C THR A 258 2.90 11.11 -24.78
N ASP A 259 3.63 11.24 -25.87
CA ASP A 259 4.44 12.44 -26.18
C ASP A 259 3.56 13.70 -26.41
N MET A 260 2.25 13.52 -26.58
CA MET A 260 1.33 14.57 -27.01
C MET A 260 0.55 15.25 -25.87
N GLY A 261 0.89 15.03 -24.60
CA GLY A 261 0.33 15.81 -23.44
C GLY A 261 -1.13 15.58 -23.10
N GLU A 262 -2.01 15.34 -24.05
CA GLU A 262 -3.45 15.14 -23.82
C GLU A 262 -3.83 13.67 -23.87
N MET A 263 -4.55 13.22 -22.85
CA MET A 263 -5.08 11.86 -22.79
C MET A 263 -6.57 11.85 -23.12
N ASN A 264 -6.96 11.00 -24.08
CA ASN A 264 -8.36 10.74 -24.33
C ASN A 264 -9.03 10.13 -23.07
N ILE A 265 -10.27 10.56 -22.79
CA ILE A 265 -11.03 10.18 -21.57
C ILE A 265 -11.21 8.66 -21.42
N PHE A 266 -11.28 7.92 -22.54
CA PHE A 266 -11.43 6.45 -22.57
C PHE A 266 -10.10 5.70 -22.62
N SER A 267 -8.96 6.39 -22.58
CA SER A 267 -7.64 5.74 -22.62
C SER A 267 -7.48 4.74 -21.47
N GLY A 268 -7.27 3.46 -21.83
CA GLY A 268 -7.09 2.37 -20.88
C GLY A 268 -8.39 1.70 -20.42
N LEU A 269 -9.56 2.18 -20.86
CA LEU A 269 -10.88 1.62 -20.52
C LEU A 269 -11.48 0.77 -21.67
N VAL A 270 -10.97 0.86 -22.91
CA VAL A 270 -11.51 0.16 -24.06
C VAL A 270 -10.81 -1.17 -24.27
N TYR A 271 -11.58 -2.24 -24.40
CA TYR A 271 -11.11 -3.62 -24.53
C TYR A 271 -11.72 -4.30 -25.76
N CYS A 272 -10.98 -5.25 -26.31
CA CYS A 272 -11.45 -6.11 -27.40
C CYS A 272 -12.21 -7.31 -26.82
N SER A 273 -13.40 -7.65 -27.38
CA SER A 273 -14.21 -8.79 -26.96
C SER A 273 -13.50 -10.14 -27.15
N ASP A 274 -12.80 -10.31 -28.29
CA ASP A 274 -12.25 -11.61 -28.70
C ASP A 274 -10.97 -11.98 -27.92
N CYS A 275 -10.05 -11.00 -27.76
CA CYS A 275 -8.77 -11.28 -27.11
C CYS A 275 -8.64 -10.73 -25.69
N GLY A 276 -9.64 -10.01 -25.17
CA GLY A 276 -9.64 -9.42 -23.85
C GLY A 276 -8.56 -8.34 -23.62
N GLN A 277 -7.78 -7.99 -24.66
CA GLN A 277 -6.70 -7.03 -24.52
C GLN A 277 -7.19 -5.60 -24.75
N ARG A 278 -6.47 -4.64 -24.14
CA ARG A 278 -6.79 -3.22 -24.32
C ARG A 278 -6.64 -2.78 -25.76
N MET A 279 -7.54 -1.92 -26.18
CA MET A 279 -7.43 -1.22 -27.44
C MET A 279 -6.60 0.05 -27.28
N TYR A 280 -5.81 0.38 -28.30
CA TYR A 280 -4.96 1.57 -28.29
C TYR A 280 -5.56 2.68 -29.14
N LEU A 281 -5.49 3.89 -28.61
CA LEU A 281 -5.84 5.09 -29.35
C LEU A 281 -4.87 5.27 -30.51
N CYS A 282 -5.43 5.45 -31.68
CA CYS A 282 -4.71 5.77 -32.91
C CYS A 282 -5.22 7.12 -33.42
N ARG A 283 -4.29 7.97 -33.84
CA ARG A 283 -4.54 9.26 -34.47
C ARG A 283 -4.17 9.14 -35.93
N CYS A 284 -5.07 9.54 -36.83
CA CYS A 284 -4.81 9.56 -38.25
C CYS A 284 -4.54 11.01 -38.68
N THR A 285 -3.35 11.26 -39.22
CA THR A 285 -2.95 12.59 -39.70
C THR A 285 -3.52 12.90 -41.08
N THR A 286 -3.86 11.87 -41.87
CA THR A 286 -4.30 11.99 -43.26
C THR A 286 -5.82 12.14 -43.42
N MET A 287 -6.65 11.72 -42.44
CA MET A 287 -8.10 11.89 -42.49
C MET A 287 -8.55 12.82 -41.36
N LYS A 288 -8.60 14.14 -41.63
CA LYS A 288 -9.18 15.15 -40.72
C LYS A 288 -9.23 14.73 -39.24
N GLN A 289 -8.09 14.53 -38.62
CA GLN A 289 -7.88 14.32 -37.18
C GLN A 289 -8.80 13.26 -36.52
N LYS A 290 -9.24 12.22 -37.21
CA LYS A 290 -10.09 11.19 -36.62
C LYS A 290 -9.29 10.32 -35.64
N GLU A 291 -9.68 10.38 -34.39
CA GLU A 291 -9.19 9.48 -33.36
C GLU A 291 -10.03 8.20 -33.32
N TYR A 292 -9.37 7.04 -33.19
CA TYR A 292 -10.04 5.75 -33.09
C TYR A 292 -9.26 4.78 -32.22
N PHE A 293 -9.98 3.87 -31.59
CA PHE A 293 -9.39 2.76 -30.85
C PHE A 293 -9.23 1.54 -31.76
N ASN A 294 -8.09 0.84 -31.64
CA ASN A 294 -7.80 -0.36 -32.40
C ASN A 294 -7.23 -1.45 -31.48
N CYS A 295 -7.59 -2.72 -31.72
CA CYS A 295 -7.12 -3.86 -30.95
C CYS A 295 -5.60 -3.95 -30.95
N SER A 296 -5.01 -4.01 -29.75
CA SER A 296 -3.56 -4.07 -29.59
C SER A 296 -2.95 -5.36 -30.10
N THR A 297 -3.64 -6.49 -29.98
CA THR A 297 -3.21 -7.80 -30.48
C THR A 297 -3.18 -7.84 -31.99
N TYR A 298 -4.26 -7.39 -32.65
CA TYR A 298 -4.31 -7.27 -34.10
C TYR A 298 -3.20 -6.38 -34.64
N ARG A 299 -2.96 -5.23 -34.02
CA ARG A 299 -1.94 -4.27 -34.45
C ARG A 299 -0.52 -4.81 -34.30
N LYS A 300 -0.21 -5.54 -33.19
CA LYS A 300 1.16 -6.01 -32.89
C LYS A 300 1.49 -7.35 -33.53
N LYS A 301 0.54 -8.28 -33.58
CA LYS A 301 0.79 -9.70 -33.90
C LYS A 301 0.19 -10.12 -35.25
N LYS A 302 -0.18 -9.16 -36.10
CA LYS A 302 -0.63 -9.37 -37.49
C LYS A 302 -1.67 -10.51 -37.60
N LYS A 303 -2.96 -10.19 -37.58
CA LYS A 303 -4.10 -11.02 -38.06
C LYS A 303 -4.23 -12.48 -37.57
N LYS A 304 -3.19 -13.07 -36.97
CA LYS A 304 -3.18 -14.51 -36.59
C LYS A 304 -3.90 -14.82 -35.28
N LEU A 305 -4.03 -13.84 -34.38
CA LEU A 305 -4.53 -14.05 -33.00
C LEU A 305 -5.79 -13.25 -32.68
N CYS A 306 -6.19 -12.30 -33.51
CA CYS A 306 -7.39 -11.51 -33.34
C CYS A 306 -7.80 -10.86 -34.65
N THR A 307 -9.08 -10.54 -34.81
CA THR A 307 -9.62 -9.82 -35.95
C THR A 307 -9.54 -8.31 -35.77
N SER A 308 -9.89 -7.53 -36.80
CA SER A 308 -9.82 -6.07 -36.74
C SER A 308 -10.98 -5.51 -35.95
N HIS A 309 -10.74 -5.14 -34.70
CA HIS A 309 -11.66 -4.40 -33.87
C HIS A 309 -11.28 -2.94 -33.86
N GLN A 310 -12.13 -2.09 -34.38
CA GLN A 310 -11.90 -0.65 -34.50
C GLN A 310 -13.18 0.12 -34.27
N ILE A 311 -13.11 1.18 -33.44
CA ILE A 311 -14.21 2.09 -33.16
C ILE A 311 -13.69 3.53 -33.02
N THR A 312 -14.42 4.50 -33.52
CA THR A 312 -14.05 5.92 -33.40
C THR A 312 -14.34 6.43 -31.98
N VAL A 313 -13.57 7.43 -31.55
CA VAL A 313 -13.77 8.07 -30.24
C VAL A 313 -15.16 8.68 -30.16
N GLU A 314 -15.60 9.41 -31.19
CA GLU A 314 -16.93 10.00 -31.27
C GLU A 314 -18.06 8.97 -31.07
N ALA A 315 -17.93 7.78 -31.67
CA ALA A 315 -18.91 6.72 -31.50
C ALA A 315 -18.97 6.19 -30.07
N ILE A 316 -17.81 5.99 -29.42
CA ILE A 316 -17.77 5.56 -28.00
C ILE A 316 -18.37 6.64 -27.11
N GLU A 317 -18.02 7.91 -27.32
CA GLU A 317 -18.57 9.03 -26.55
C GLU A 317 -20.08 9.08 -26.63
N HIS A 318 -20.62 8.97 -27.83
CA HIS A 318 -22.08 8.99 -28.05
C HIS A 318 -22.79 7.79 -27.41
N ILE A 319 -22.21 6.57 -27.55
CA ILE A 319 -22.76 5.34 -26.97
C ILE A 319 -22.75 5.41 -25.44
N VAL A 320 -21.62 5.78 -24.86
CA VAL A 320 -21.46 5.84 -23.40
C VAL A 320 -22.32 6.95 -22.80
N LEU A 321 -22.42 8.12 -23.45
CA LEU A 321 -23.28 9.22 -22.98
C LEU A 321 -24.74 8.82 -22.97
N ASN A 322 -25.23 8.22 -24.06
CA ASN A 322 -26.62 7.79 -24.17
C ASN A 322 -26.96 6.68 -23.17
N ASP A 323 -26.05 5.72 -22.96
CA ASP A 323 -26.27 4.65 -21.99
C ASP A 323 -26.25 5.17 -20.55
N LEU A 324 -25.34 6.09 -20.22
CA LEU A 324 -25.34 6.76 -18.93
C LEU A 324 -26.64 7.54 -18.68
N LYS A 325 -27.11 8.32 -19.66
CA LYS A 325 -28.40 9.03 -19.56
C LYS A 325 -29.53 8.07 -19.28
N ARG A 326 -29.61 6.97 -20.02
CA ARG A 326 -30.62 5.90 -19.82
C ARG A 326 -30.56 5.35 -18.38
N VAL A 327 -29.36 5.03 -17.87
CA VAL A 327 -29.17 4.53 -16.51
C VAL A 327 -29.61 5.55 -15.46
N PHE A 328 -29.29 6.83 -15.65
CA PHE A 328 -29.72 7.91 -14.76
C PHE A 328 -31.23 8.09 -14.77
N GLU A 329 -31.89 8.06 -15.93
CA GLU A 329 -33.34 8.14 -16.07
C GLU A 329 -34.03 6.94 -15.39
N CYS A 330 -33.54 5.73 -15.60
CA CYS A 330 -34.05 4.54 -14.92
C CYS A 330 -34.00 4.66 -13.41
N ILE A 331 -32.89 5.18 -12.86
CA ILE A 331 -32.71 5.35 -11.41
C ILE A 331 -33.61 6.47 -10.87
N LYS A 332 -33.73 7.59 -11.59
CA LYS A 332 -34.61 8.71 -11.20
C LYS A 332 -36.09 8.29 -11.21
N THR A 333 -36.50 7.46 -12.16
CA THR A 333 -37.89 7.03 -12.30
C THR A 333 -38.30 5.96 -11.29
N ASN A 334 -37.44 4.97 -11.07
CA ASN A 334 -37.74 3.90 -10.11
C ASN A 334 -36.43 3.27 -9.53
N GLU A 335 -35.90 3.92 -8.50
CA GLU A 335 -34.68 3.47 -7.82
C GLU A 335 -34.81 2.03 -7.27
N GLN A 336 -36.01 1.67 -6.82
CA GLN A 336 -36.24 0.36 -6.21
C GLN A 336 -36.21 -0.76 -7.26
N ASP A 337 -36.76 -0.53 -8.42
CA ASP A 337 -36.76 -1.52 -9.52
C ASP A 337 -35.36 -1.66 -10.11
N PHE A 338 -34.62 -0.58 -10.24
CA PHE A 338 -33.22 -0.61 -10.64
C PHE A 338 -32.35 -1.41 -9.64
N LEU A 339 -32.52 -1.16 -8.35
CA LEU A 339 -31.85 -1.93 -7.30
C LEU A 339 -32.27 -3.39 -7.32
N ASN A 340 -33.56 -3.68 -7.61
CA ASN A 340 -34.02 -5.04 -7.75
C ASN A 340 -33.43 -5.71 -9.01
N ALA A 341 -33.34 -5.03 -10.13
CA ALA A 341 -32.73 -5.55 -11.35
C ALA A 341 -31.24 -5.88 -11.19
N ILE A 342 -30.50 -5.03 -10.49
CA ILE A 342 -29.10 -5.30 -10.14
C ILE A 342 -29.00 -6.38 -9.05
N ARG A 343 -29.87 -6.34 -8.03
CA ARG A 343 -29.95 -7.34 -6.98
C ARG A 343 -30.56 -8.65 -7.45
N PHE A 344 -31.29 -8.70 -8.56
CA PHE A 344 -31.79 -9.96 -9.13
C PHE A 344 -30.65 -10.82 -9.69
N ASN A 345 -29.54 -10.20 -10.07
CA ASN A 345 -28.28 -10.92 -10.32
C ASN A 345 -27.56 -11.32 -8.99
N VAL A 346 -27.99 -10.75 -7.85
CA VAL A 346 -27.56 -11.07 -6.48
C VAL A 346 -28.81 -11.45 -5.65
N SER A 347 -29.47 -12.51 -6.04
CA SER A 347 -30.84 -12.94 -5.67
C SER A 347 -31.15 -13.11 -4.17
N LYS A 348 -32.45 -13.30 -3.86
CA LYS A 348 -32.99 -13.78 -2.56
C LYS A 348 -32.22 -14.99 -1.99
N GLU A 349 -31.63 -15.82 -2.86
CA GLU A 349 -30.67 -16.87 -2.51
C GLU A 349 -29.43 -16.34 -1.78
N SER A 350 -28.91 -15.17 -2.17
CA SER A 350 -27.69 -14.62 -1.54
C SER A 350 -27.90 -14.23 -0.08
N ARG A 351 -29.06 -13.70 0.34
CA ARG A 351 -29.30 -13.37 1.75
C ARG A 351 -29.36 -14.63 2.62
N LYS A 352 -30.05 -15.66 2.13
CA LYS A 352 -30.12 -16.95 2.80
C LYS A 352 -28.76 -17.62 2.85
N THR A 353 -28.02 -17.55 1.74
CA THR A 353 -26.65 -18.05 1.62
C THR A 353 -25.67 -17.29 2.52
N ILE A 354 -25.77 -15.96 2.62
CA ILE A 354 -24.98 -15.15 3.55
C ILE A 354 -25.24 -15.55 4.99
N LEU A 355 -26.52 -15.69 5.36
CA LEU A 355 -26.91 -16.08 6.71
C LEU A 355 -26.36 -17.48 7.05
N LEU A 356 -26.54 -18.45 6.15
CA LEU A 356 -26.01 -19.81 6.32
C LEU A 356 -24.48 -19.83 6.44
N LYS A 357 -23.78 -19.12 5.55
CA LYS A 357 -22.31 -19.04 5.60
C LYS A 357 -21.80 -18.32 6.86
N THR A 358 -22.55 -17.33 7.35
CA THR A 358 -22.21 -16.65 8.60
C THR A 358 -22.39 -17.57 9.80
N GLN A 359 -23.47 -18.37 9.83
CA GLN A 359 -23.70 -19.38 10.88
C GLN A 359 -22.63 -20.46 10.84
N GLU A 360 -22.32 -20.99 9.64
CA GLU A 360 -21.25 -22.00 9.47
C GLU A 360 -19.89 -21.47 9.94
N LEU A 361 -19.59 -20.19 9.67
CA LEU A 361 -18.34 -19.58 10.13
C LEU A 361 -18.31 -19.47 11.65
N GLU A 362 -19.40 -18.99 12.27
CA GLU A 362 -19.50 -18.91 13.73
C GLU A 362 -19.38 -20.28 14.42
N GLU A 363 -20.00 -21.33 13.85
CA GLU A 363 -19.90 -22.69 14.36
C GLU A 363 -18.46 -23.23 14.24
N ALA A 364 -17.82 -23.03 13.10
CA ALA A 364 -16.42 -23.41 12.90
C ALA A 364 -15.48 -22.70 13.90
N GLU A 365 -15.68 -21.38 14.10
CA GLU A 365 -14.87 -20.61 15.06
C GLU A 365 -15.11 -21.04 16.51
N LYS A 366 -16.36 -21.33 16.90
CA LYS A 366 -16.69 -21.89 18.21
C LYS A 366 -16.03 -23.25 18.43
N ARG A 367 -16.05 -24.12 17.41
CA ARG A 367 -15.44 -25.44 17.49
C ARG A 367 -13.91 -25.35 17.59
N ILE A 368 -13.26 -24.47 16.81
CA ILE A 368 -11.81 -24.21 16.90
C ILE A 368 -11.43 -23.79 18.34
N LYS A 369 -12.15 -22.84 18.94
CA LYS A 369 -11.92 -22.40 20.33
C LYS A 369 -12.10 -23.55 21.34
N THR A 370 -13.04 -24.46 21.07
CA THR A 370 -13.26 -25.63 21.91
C THR A 370 -12.09 -26.61 21.79
N LEU A 371 -11.60 -26.85 20.57
CA LEU A 371 -10.42 -27.70 20.31
C LEU A 371 -9.16 -27.14 20.98
N ASP A 372 -8.92 -25.82 20.91
CA ASP A 372 -7.83 -25.17 21.64
C ASP A 372 -7.87 -25.51 23.15
N ARG A 373 -9.07 -25.45 23.74
CA ARG A 373 -9.24 -25.78 25.17
C ARG A 373 -9.03 -27.27 25.45
N ILE A 374 -9.51 -28.14 24.55
CA ILE A 374 -9.32 -29.61 24.70
C ILE A 374 -7.83 -29.94 24.58
N ILE A 375 -7.12 -29.41 23.60
CA ILE A 375 -5.68 -29.65 23.41
C ILE A 375 -4.88 -29.17 24.63
N LYS A 376 -5.26 -28.00 25.18
CA LYS A 376 -4.66 -27.50 26.43
C LYS A 376 -4.88 -28.43 27.61
N ASN A 377 -6.11 -28.91 27.82
CA ASN A 377 -6.43 -29.83 28.90
C ASN A 377 -5.70 -31.18 28.74
N LEU A 378 -5.63 -31.71 27.52
CA LEU A 378 -4.85 -32.92 27.23
C LEU A 378 -3.36 -32.76 27.56
N TYR A 379 -2.80 -31.59 27.34
CA TYR A 379 -1.43 -31.29 27.72
C TYR A 379 -1.24 -31.27 29.25
N GLU A 380 -2.19 -30.64 29.98
CA GLU A 380 -2.21 -30.61 31.44
C GLU A 380 -2.34 -32.03 32.04
N ASP A 381 -3.22 -32.88 31.48
CA ASP A 381 -3.39 -34.29 31.90
C ASP A 381 -2.15 -35.15 31.64
N LYS A 382 -1.46 -34.91 30.51
CA LYS A 382 -0.19 -35.58 30.24
C LYS A 382 0.89 -35.17 31.27
N VAL A 383 0.98 -33.87 31.61
CA VAL A 383 1.96 -33.41 32.60
C VAL A 383 1.65 -33.98 33.99
N ASN A 384 0.38 -34.10 34.35
CA ASN A 384 -0.07 -34.67 35.63
C ASN A 384 0.02 -36.21 35.69
N GLY A 385 0.45 -36.89 34.62
CA GLY A 385 0.58 -38.33 34.59
C GLY A 385 -0.73 -39.12 34.37
N ASN A 386 -1.85 -38.43 34.11
CA ASN A 386 -3.15 -38.99 33.91
C ASN A 386 -3.33 -39.60 32.51
N LEU A 387 -2.42 -39.28 31.57
CA LEU A 387 -2.50 -39.72 30.17
C LEU A 387 -1.17 -40.32 29.71
N THR A 388 -1.23 -41.51 29.07
CA THR A 388 -0.03 -42.13 28.48
C THR A 388 0.46 -41.35 27.24
N ALA A 389 1.77 -41.38 26.97
CA ALA A 389 2.35 -40.65 25.84
C ALA A 389 1.76 -41.08 24.48
N GLU A 390 1.45 -42.37 24.29
CA GLU A 390 0.84 -42.87 23.05
C GLU A 390 -0.59 -42.38 22.84
N ARG A 391 -1.41 -42.39 23.89
CA ARG A 391 -2.78 -41.85 23.86
C ARG A 391 -2.79 -40.34 23.60
N PHE A 392 -1.89 -39.61 24.27
CA PHE A 392 -1.73 -38.18 24.05
C PHE A 392 -1.40 -37.89 22.58
N ALA A 393 -0.41 -38.55 22.00
CA ALA A 393 0.00 -38.36 20.62
C ALA A 393 -1.17 -38.61 19.64
N LYS A 394 -1.88 -39.73 19.83
CA LYS A 394 -3.02 -40.08 18.98
C LYS A 394 -4.18 -39.09 19.08
N MET A 395 -4.55 -38.66 20.28
CA MET A 395 -5.65 -37.70 20.46
C MET A 395 -5.28 -36.33 19.97
N THR A 396 -4.05 -35.88 20.21
CA THR A 396 -3.56 -34.56 19.74
C THR A 396 -3.55 -34.53 18.21
N GLN A 397 -3.08 -35.58 17.55
CA GLN A 397 -3.09 -35.64 16.09
C GLN A 397 -4.51 -35.52 15.51
N ILE A 398 -5.51 -36.23 16.06
CA ILE A 398 -6.90 -36.14 15.60
C ILE A 398 -7.46 -34.75 15.75
N TYR A 399 -7.22 -34.07 16.89
CA TYR A 399 -7.74 -32.76 17.13
C TYR A 399 -6.99 -31.67 16.35
N GLU A 400 -5.68 -31.81 16.09
CA GLU A 400 -4.92 -30.92 15.24
C GLU A 400 -5.35 -31.03 13.76
N GLU A 401 -5.64 -32.24 13.26
CA GLU A 401 -6.18 -32.48 11.92
C GLU A 401 -7.58 -31.84 11.78
N GLU A 402 -8.48 -32.04 12.76
CA GLU A 402 -9.80 -31.40 12.79
C GLU A 402 -9.67 -29.87 12.84
N GLN A 403 -8.79 -29.33 13.66
CA GLN A 403 -8.56 -27.89 13.81
C GLN A 403 -8.02 -27.27 12.51
N THR A 404 -7.10 -27.96 11.85
CA THR A 404 -6.53 -27.52 10.57
C THR A 404 -7.62 -27.43 9.50
N SER A 405 -8.42 -28.49 9.35
CA SER A 405 -9.54 -28.56 8.40
C SER A 405 -10.58 -27.45 8.65
N LEU A 406 -10.97 -27.23 9.92
CA LEU A 406 -11.91 -26.19 10.30
C LEU A 406 -11.33 -24.78 10.07
N THR A 407 -10.03 -24.58 10.28
CA THR A 407 -9.34 -23.31 10.04
C THR A 407 -9.31 -22.97 8.54
N GLU A 408 -9.05 -23.95 7.69
CA GLU A 408 -9.12 -23.78 6.23
C GLU A 408 -10.54 -23.46 5.79
N LYS A 409 -11.55 -24.20 6.26
CA LYS A 409 -12.98 -23.91 5.99
C LYS A 409 -13.37 -22.50 6.42
N ALA A 410 -13.01 -22.09 7.63
CA ALA A 410 -13.29 -20.76 8.14
C ALA A 410 -12.63 -19.65 7.30
N ASN A 411 -11.41 -19.88 6.81
CA ASN A 411 -10.73 -18.90 5.95
C ASN A 411 -11.42 -18.76 4.58
N VAL A 412 -11.88 -19.86 3.98
CA VAL A 412 -12.65 -19.84 2.72
C VAL A 412 -13.97 -19.08 2.92
N LEU A 413 -14.73 -19.40 3.96
CA LEU A 413 -15.99 -18.74 4.28
C LEU A 413 -15.82 -17.22 4.53
N ARG A 414 -14.75 -16.82 5.23
CA ARG A 414 -14.43 -15.41 5.42
C ARG A 414 -14.15 -14.70 4.10
N GLN A 415 -13.38 -15.32 3.20
CA GLN A 415 -13.10 -14.72 1.89
C GLN A 415 -14.38 -14.55 1.06
N GLU A 416 -15.24 -15.56 1.03
CA GLU A 416 -16.51 -15.52 0.31
C GLU A 416 -17.44 -14.43 0.88
N LEU A 417 -17.59 -14.32 2.21
CA LEU A 417 -18.37 -13.28 2.86
C LEU A 417 -17.81 -11.88 2.62
N MET A 418 -16.47 -11.72 2.59
CA MET A 418 -15.83 -10.45 2.23
C MET A 418 -16.16 -10.05 0.80
N THR A 419 -16.07 -10.96 -0.15
CA THR A 419 -16.40 -10.70 -1.58
C THR A 419 -17.85 -10.22 -1.73
N ILE A 420 -18.81 -10.89 -1.08
CA ILE A 420 -20.22 -10.52 -1.13
C ILE A 420 -20.47 -9.14 -0.49
N LYS A 421 -19.77 -8.85 0.61
CA LYS A 421 -19.85 -7.54 1.26
C LYS A 421 -19.29 -6.44 0.37
N GLU A 422 -18.14 -6.67 -0.27
CA GLU A 422 -17.54 -5.73 -1.21
C GLU A 422 -18.46 -5.44 -2.40
N GLU A 423 -19.15 -6.44 -2.95
CA GLU A 423 -20.16 -6.26 -4.01
C GLU A 423 -21.32 -5.38 -3.55
N SER A 424 -21.86 -5.61 -2.36
CA SER A 424 -22.94 -4.78 -1.80
C SER A 424 -22.50 -3.34 -1.54
N ASP A 425 -21.29 -3.15 -1.04
CA ASP A 425 -20.72 -1.83 -0.79
C ASP A 425 -20.46 -1.08 -2.10
N ASN A 426 -20.07 -1.80 -3.17
CA ASN A 426 -19.87 -1.24 -4.51
C ASN A 426 -21.16 -0.71 -5.11
N VAL A 427 -22.26 -1.46 -5.01
CA VAL A 427 -23.59 -0.99 -5.46
C VAL A 427 -24.01 0.27 -4.69
N SER A 428 -23.83 0.26 -3.37
CA SER A 428 -24.16 1.40 -2.52
C SER A 428 -23.31 2.64 -2.87
N ARG A 429 -22.04 2.44 -3.24
CA ARG A 429 -21.14 3.50 -3.71
C ARG A 429 -21.58 4.05 -5.06
N PHE A 430 -21.92 3.18 -6.00
CA PHE A 430 -22.44 3.57 -7.31
C PHE A 430 -23.67 4.47 -7.18
N MET A 431 -24.65 4.08 -6.35
CA MET A 431 -25.84 4.88 -6.07
C MET A 431 -25.53 6.25 -5.45
N ARG A 432 -24.61 6.30 -4.46
CA ARG A 432 -24.16 7.57 -3.88
C ARG A 432 -23.49 8.47 -4.90
N THR A 433 -22.74 7.88 -5.84
CA THR A 433 -22.05 8.63 -6.87
C THR A 433 -23.05 9.23 -7.86
N ILE A 434 -24.08 8.46 -8.27
CA ILE A 434 -25.15 8.98 -9.13
C ILE A 434 -25.87 10.18 -8.50
N ARG A 435 -26.20 10.10 -7.21
CA ARG A 435 -26.88 11.19 -6.49
C ARG A 435 -26.08 12.51 -6.41
N LYS A 436 -24.76 12.47 -6.66
CA LYS A 436 -23.92 13.67 -6.73
C LYS A 436 -24.08 14.45 -8.04
N TYR A 437 -24.65 13.81 -9.07
CA TYR A 437 -24.84 14.41 -10.40
C TYR A 437 -26.33 14.56 -10.69
N GLU A 438 -26.79 15.80 -10.91
CA GLU A 438 -28.19 16.06 -11.24
C GLU A 438 -28.51 15.64 -12.68
N ASP A 439 -27.67 16.04 -13.64
CA ASP A 439 -27.79 15.68 -15.05
C ASP A 439 -26.41 15.52 -15.71
N ILE A 440 -26.30 14.59 -16.65
CA ILE A 440 -25.10 14.38 -17.45
C ILE A 440 -25.36 14.86 -18.88
N ASN A 441 -24.87 16.05 -19.22
CA ASN A 441 -24.95 16.59 -20.57
C ASN A 441 -23.70 16.29 -21.40
N GLU A 442 -22.53 16.21 -20.75
CA GLU A 442 -21.24 15.96 -21.39
C GLU A 442 -20.43 14.93 -20.59
N LEU A 443 -19.60 14.16 -21.28
CA LEU A 443 -18.68 13.23 -20.65
C LEU A 443 -17.40 13.94 -20.21
N THR A 444 -17.28 14.16 -18.93
CA THR A 444 -16.01 14.61 -18.33
C THR A 444 -15.12 13.41 -17.95
N PRO A 445 -13.79 13.57 -17.87
CA PRO A 445 -12.90 12.52 -17.39
C PRO A 445 -13.31 11.95 -16.03
N ASP A 446 -13.86 12.81 -15.15
CA ASP A 446 -14.32 12.43 -13.81
C ASP A 446 -15.56 11.53 -13.89
N ILE A 447 -16.55 11.87 -14.73
CA ILE A 447 -17.75 11.08 -14.95
C ILE A 447 -17.37 9.69 -15.51
N VAL A 448 -16.59 9.66 -16.60
CA VAL A 448 -16.21 8.39 -17.22
C VAL A 448 -15.48 7.49 -16.23
N ARG A 449 -14.58 8.02 -15.41
CA ARG A 449 -13.79 7.23 -14.47
C ARG A 449 -14.52 6.83 -13.21
N ASN A 450 -15.49 7.63 -12.77
CA ASN A 450 -16.33 7.29 -11.62
C ASN A 450 -17.35 6.22 -11.97
N PHE A 451 -17.89 6.23 -13.20
CA PHE A 451 -18.95 5.32 -13.58
C PHE A 451 -18.48 4.12 -14.41
N ILE A 452 -17.50 4.27 -15.29
CA ILE A 452 -17.12 3.24 -16.27
C ILE A 452 -15.91 2.44 -15.79
N GLU A 453 -16.06 1.13 -15.68
CA GLU A 453 -14.98 0.18 -15.39
C GLU A 453 -14.24 -0.17 -16.69
N LYS A 454 -14.98 -0.61 -17.71
CA LYS A 454 -14.46 -0.95 -19.03
C LYS A 454 -15.56 -0.88 -20.10
N VAL A 455 -15.13 -0.65 -21.32
CA VAL A 455 -15.96 -0.71 -22.54
C VAL A 455 -15.43 -1.83 -23.41
N VAL A 456 -16.23 -2.83 -23.70
CA VAL A 456 -15.86 -3.98 -24.54
C VAL A 456 -16.43 -3.79 -25.93
N VAL A 457 -15.56 -3.84 -26.93
CA VAL A 457 -15.90 -3.59 -28.33
C VAL A 457 -15.85 -4.89 -29.11
N HIS A 458 -16.97 -5.29 -29.69
CA HIS A 458 -17.11 -6.47 -30.54
C HIS A 458 -16.68 -6.19 -31.96
N GLN A 459 -16.51 -7.25 -32.75
CA GLN A 459 -16.24 -7.14 -34.19
C GLN A 459 -17.43 -6.51 -34.87
N ALA A 460 -17.15 -5.62 -35.81
CA ALA A 460 -18.19 -5.03 -36.61
C ALA A 460 -18.67 -6.01 -37.71
N GLU A 461 -19.96 -6.23 -37.80
CA GLU A 461 -20.61 -7.04 -38.79
C GLU A 461 -21.26 -6.15 -39.87
N LYS A 462 -21.26 -6.61 -41.11
CA LYS A 462 -22.01 -5.97 -42.20
C LYS A 462 -23.31 -6.73 -42.45
N THR A 463 -24.42 -6.14 -42.07
CA THR A 463 -25.76 -6.67 -42.30
C THR A 463 -26.51 -5.65 -43.18
N ASP A 464 -27.03 -6.07 -44.32
CA ASP A 464 -27.77 -5.22 -45.27
C ASP A 464 -27.05 -3.93 -45.72
N GLY A 465 -25.73 -4.04 -45.98
CA GLY A 465 -24.92 -2.90 -46.39
C GLY A 465 -24.59 -1.91 -45.28
N LYS A 466 -25.17 -2.05 -44.10
CA LYS A 466 -24.91 -1.22 -42.91
C LYS A 466 -23.93 -1.93 -41.95
N ARG A 467 -23.01 -1.15 -41.37
CA ARG A 467 -22.08 -1.64 -40.36
C ARG A 467 -22.75 -1.59 -39.00
N LYS A 468 -22.99 -2.74 -38.38
CA LYS A 468 -23.44 -2.87 -36.99
C LYS A 468 -22.26 -3.31 -36.10
N GLN A 469 -22.15 -2.74 -34.93
CA GLN A 469 -21.10 -3.07 -33.95
C GLN A 469 -21.68 -3.03 -32.55
N THR A 470 -21.55 -4.13 -31.83
CA THR A 470 -21.99 -4.23 -30.44
C THR A 470 -20.91 -3.68 -29.50
N VAL A 471 -21.31 -2.89 -28.51
CA VAL A 471 -20.45 -2.33 -27.47
C VAL A 471 -21.10 -2.61 -26.13
N GLU A 472 -20.37 -3.27 -25.25
CA GLU A 472 -20.82 -3.55 -23.88
C GLU A 472 -20.13 -2.58 -22.91
N ILE A 473 -20.91 -1.98 -22.02
CA ILE A 473 -20.44 -1.03 -21.02
C ILE A 473 -20.54 -1.70 -19.66
N PHE A 474 -19.41 -1.77 -18.96
CA PHE A 474 -19.32 -2.27 -17.59
C PHE A 474 -19.17 -1.09 -16.64
N TYR A 475 -20.05 -1.03 -15.67
CA TYR A 475 -20.07 0.02 -14.66
C TYR A 475 -19.29 -0.37 -13.42
N ASN A 476 -18.66 0.59 -12.79
CA ASN A 476 -17.84 0.38 -11.60
C ASN A 476 -18.64 -0.25 -10.46
N GLY A 477 -18.30 -1.49 -10.10
CA GLY A 477 -18.90 -2.22 -8.99
C GLY A 477 -20.31 -2.76 -9.21
N VAL A 478 -20.87 -2.55 -10.41
CA VAL A 478 -22.23 -3.00 -10.78
C VAL A 478 -22.18 -3.99 -11.94
N GLY A 479 -21.11 -3.93 -12.75
CA GLY A 479 -20.97 -4.74 -13.96
C GLY A 479 -21.77 -4.18 -15.15
N ALA A 480 -22.16 -5.06 -16.10
CA ALA A 480 -23.00 -4.67 -17.23
C ALA A 480 -24.46 -4.54 -16.77
N ILE A 481 -25.08 -3.41 -17.08
CA ILE A 481 -26.50 -3.17 -16.79
C ILE A 481 -27.29 -3.63 -18.02
N PRO A 482 -28.19 -4.62 -17.88
CA PRO A 482 -28.98 -5.09 -18.99
C PRO A 482 -29.86 -3.97 -19.56
N GLN A 483 -30.09 -4.00 -20.88
CA GLN A 483 -31.11 -3.13 -21.48
C GLN A 483 -32.46 -3.63 -20.98
N VAL A 484 -33.08 -2.86 -20.10
CA VAL A 484 -34.50 -3.07 -19.77
C VAL A 484 -35.27 -2.63 -21.00
N SER A 485 -35.89 -3.61 -21.67
CA SER A 485 -36.77 -3.42 -22.84
C SER A 485 -38.04 -2.66 -22.47
#